data_f98f1ba25696b51e374190d2baea3ad3
#
_entry.id   f98f1ba25696b51e374190d2baea3ad3
#
_cell.length_a   1.000
_cell.length_b   1.000
_cell.length_c   1.000
_cell.angle_alpha   90.00
_cell.angle_beta   90.00
_cell.angle_gamma   90.00
#
_symmetry.space_group_name_H-M   'P 1'
#
loop_
_entity.id
_entity.type
_entity.pdbx_description
1 polymer ?
#
loop_
_entity_poly.entity_id
_entity_poly.type
_entity_poly.pdbx_seq_one_letter_code
_entity_poly.pdbx_strand_id
1 'polypeptide(L)'
;MSPRAIAASIAAVAWLACALAFAAPPIPQSLAAQEWTAIRKVIDDQREALKAGDGAKAMTYAAPGIREQFGTPDNFMRMVREGYGALLTARRTQFLEGAVIEDAVVQPLRLVLADDTVLVALYQMQKQPNGQWRIAGCLIAPSTVQST
;
A
#
# COMPACT_ATOMS: atom_id res chain seq x y z
N MET A 1 -52.38 -69.14 -10.29
CA MET A 1 -50.93 -69.10 -9.94
C MET A 1 -50.47 -67.67 -10.04
N SER A 2 -50.24 -67.06 -8.90
CA SER A 2 -49.71 -65.69 -8.79
C SER A 2 -48.21 -65.67 -8.71
N PRO A 3 -47.50 -64.87 -9.48
CA PRO A 3 -46.10 -64.57 -9.16
C PRO A 3 -46.05 -63.35 -8.24
N ARG A 4 -45.31 -63.51 -7.19
CA ARG A 4 -45.01 -62.51 -6.17
C ARG A 4 -44.15 -61.40 -6.77
N ALA A 5 -44.63 -60.17 -6.67
CA ALA A 5 -43.82 -58.99 -6.93
C ALA A 5 -42.88 -58.76 -5.76
N ILE A 6 -41.59 -58.79 -6.01
CA ILE A 6 -40.53 -58.39 -5.07
C ILE A 6 -40.36 -56.89 -5.25
N ALA A 7 -40.82 -56.11 -4.25
CA ALA A 7 -40.52 -54.70 -4.17
C ALA A 7 -39.08 -54.48 -3.70
N ALA A 8 -38.22 -54.01 -4.59
CA ALA A 8 -36.88 -53.58 -4.24
C ALA A 8 -36.95 -52.12 -3.75
N SER A 9 -36.78 -51.94 -2.46
CA SER A 9 -36.64 -50.62 -1.86
C SER A 9 -35.24 -50.08 -2.16
N ILE A 10 -35.17 -49.10 -3.03
CA ILE A 10 -33.94 -48.35 -3.28
C ILE A 10 -33.90 -47.23 -2.23
N ALA A 11 -33.02 -47.43 -1.22
CA ALA A 11 -32.71 -46.39 -0.25
C ALA A 11 -31.81 -45.34 -0.96
N ALA A 12 -32.37 -44.19 -1.24
CA ALA A 12 -31.62 -43.04 -1.73
C ALA A 12 -30.82 -42.45 -0.54
N VAL A 13 -29.52 -42.70 -0.51
CA VAL A 13 -28.60 -42.04 0.43
C VAL A 13 -28.34 -40.64 -0.12
N ALA A 14 -29.02 -39.65 0.46
CA ALA A 14 -28.74 -38.24 0.17
C ALA A 14 -27.40 -37.87 0.82
N TRP A 15 -26.39 -37.72 0.03
CA TRP A 15 -25.12 -37.11 0.44
C TRP A 15 -25.35 -35.61 0.60
N LEU A 16 -25.55 -35.15 1.84
CA LEU A 16 -25.51 -33.73 2.19
C LEU A 16 -24.04 -33.28 2.10
N ALA A 17 -23.61 -32.81 0.94
CA ALA A 17 -22.33 -32.12 0.80
C ALA A 17 -22.44 -30.78 1.53
N CYS A 18 -21.98 -30.76 2.79
CA CYS A 18 -21.78 -29.53 3.53
C CYS A 18 -20.56 -28.83 2.91
N ALA A 19 -20.80 -28.01 1.91
CA ALA A 19 -19.79 -27.11 1.38
C ALA A 19 -19.49 -26.06 2.46
N LEU A 20 -18.46 -26.29 3.25
CA LEU A 20 -17.86 -25.26 4.09
C LEU A 20 -17.25 -24.25 3.14
N ALA A 21 -18.02 -23.22 2.79
CA ALA A 21 -17.51 -22.06 2.14
C ALA A 21 -16.58 -21.37 3.15
N PHE A 22 -15.26 -21.60 3.01
CA PHE A 22 -14.26 -20.74 3.63
C PHE A 22 -14.39 -19.37 2.96
N ALA A 23 -15.23 -18.50 3.52
CA ALA A 23 -15.20 -17.10 3.18
C ALA A 23 -13.85 -16.58 3.60
N ALA A 24 -13.04 -16.09 2.65
CA ALA A 24 -11.84 -15.35 2.97
C ALA A 24 -12.21 -14.21 3.92
N PRO A 25 -11.43 -13.93 4.97
CA PRO A 25 -11.73 -12.82 5.87
C PRO A 25 -11.87 -11.54 5.02
N PRO A 26 -12.89 -10.71 5.27
CA PRO A 26 -13.04 -9.46 4.54
C PRO A 26 -11.78 -8.64 4.75
N ILE A 27 -11.16 -8.19 3.64
CA ILE A 27 -10.04 -7.27 3.69
C ILE A 27 -10.57 -5.99 4.37
N PRO A 28 -9.97 -5.54 5.47
CA PRO A 28 -10.45 -4.34 6.13
C PRO A 28 -10.36 -3.18 5.14
N GLN A 29 -11.51 -2.56 4.82
CA GLN A 29 -11.59 -1.40 3.93
C GLN A 29 -10.96 -0.15 4.57
N SER A 30 -10.56 -0.24 5.83
CA SER A 30 -9.86 0.81 6.56
C SER A 30 -8.80 0.20 7.45
N LEU A 31 -7.67 0.89 7.56
CA LEU A 31 -6.62 0.54 8.52
C LEU A 31 -6.92 1.19 9.87
N ALA A 32 -6.45 0.55 10.96
CA ALA A 32 -6.47 1.14 12.28
C ALA A 32 -5.60 2.42 12.33
N ALA A 33 -5.92 3.33 13.25
CA ALA A 33 -5.20 4.60 13.41
C ALA A 33 -3.69 4.40 13.65
N GLN A 34 -3.31 3.35 14.38
CA GLN A 34 -1.90 3.01 14.63
C GLN A 34 -1.16 2.64 13.34
N GLU A 35 -1.81 1.98 12.40
CA GLU A 35 -1.22 1.64 11.10
C GLU A 35 -0.93 2.90 10.29
N TRP A 36 -1.86 3.83 10.24
CA TRP A 36 -1.63 5.12 9.58
C TRP A 36 -0.50 5.93 10.24
N THR A 37 -0.40 5.90 11.55
CA THR A 37 0.73 6.52 12.28
C THR A 37 2.06 5.89 11.90
N ALA A 38 2.13 4.57 11.82
CA ALA A 38 3.33 3.85 11.41
C ALA A 38 3.71 4.15 9.95
N ILE A 39 2.74 4.21 9.04
CA ILE A 39 2.94 4.58 7.63
C ILE A 39 3.53 5.98 7.51
N ARG A 40 2.94 6.96 8.17
CA ARG A 40 3.42 8.36 8.15
C ARG A 40 4.84 8.49 8.69
N LYS A 41 5.14 7.75 9.75
CA LYS A 41 6.50 7.72 10.30
C LYS A 41 7.51 7.19 9.31
N VAL A 42 7.22 6.11 8.60
CA VAL A 42 8.11 5.55 7.57
C VAL A 42 8.37 6.57 6.46
N ILE A 43 7.33 7.27 6.01
CA ILE A 43 7.46 8.31 4.97
C ILE A 43 8.32 9.48 5.46
N ASP A 44 8.08 9.97 6.67
CA ASP A 44 8.86 11.07 7.24
C ASP A 44 10.32 10.68 7.45
N ASP A 45 10.60 9.50 8.02
CA ASP A 45 11.94 9.00 8.24
C ASP A 45 12.70 8.86 6.90
N GLN A 46 12.04 8.37 5.85
CA GLN A 46 12.68 8.32 4.52
C GLN A 46 12.98 9.72 3.98
N ARG A 47 12.03 10.66 4.11
CA ARG A 47 12.22 12.04 3.62
C ARG A 47 13.37 12.74 4.33
N GLU A 48 13.51 12.54 5.64
CA GLU A 48 14.66 13.07 6.38
C GLU A 48 15.98 12.47 5.89
N ALA A 49 16.03 11.17 5.64
CA ALA A 49 17.21 10.52 5.06
C ALA A 49 17.53 11.05 3.64
N LEU A 50 16.50 11.25 2.81
CA LEU A 50 16.66 11.84 1.46
C LEU A 50 17.22 13.27 1.52
N LYS A 51 16.70 14.12 2.39
CA LYS A 51 17.19 15.49 2.59
C LYS A 51 18.63 15.54 3.09
N ALA A 52 19.00 14.58 3.94
CA ALA A 52 20.37 14.43 4.44
C ALA A 52 21.33 13.85 3.38
N GLY A 53 20.83 13.43 2.21
CA GLY A 53 21.63 12.76 1.20
C GLY A 53 22.04 11.33 1.57
N ASP A 54 21.42 10.74 2.59
CA ASP A 54 21.70 9.38 3.06
C ASP A 54 20.86 8.36 2.27
N GLY A 55 21.33 8.05 1.07
CA GLY A 55 20.64 7.11 0.17
C GLY A 55 20.55 5.70 0.74
N ALA A 56 21.56 5.24 1.47
CA ALA A 56 21.57 3.92 2.09
C ALA A 56 20.44 3.82 3.14
N LYS A 57 20.33 4.80 4.01
CA LYS A 57 19.25 4.87 5.00
C LYS A 57 17.87 5.02 4.32
N ALA A 58 17.77 5.89 3.32
CA ALA A 58 16.51 6.10 2.60
C ALA A 58 16.00 4.80 1.95
N MET A 59 16.88 3.97 1.40
CA MET A 59 16.52 2.68 0.81
C MET A 59 16.01 1.68 1.84
N THR A 60 16.36 1.78 3.11
CA THR A 60 15.83 0.86 4.13
C THR A 60 14.33 0.99 4.32
N TYR A 61 13.75 2.12 3.97
CA TYR A 61 12.30 2.37 4.03
C TYR A 61 11.55 1.96 2.75
N ALA A 62 12.28 1.59 1.69
CA ALA A 62 11.72 1.11 0.45
C ALA A 62 11.41 -0.40 0.52
N ALA A 63 10.32 -0.80 -0.13
CA ALA A 63 9.96 -2.21 -0.30
C ALA A 63 11.02 -2.96 -1.14
N PRO A 64 11.13 -4.29 -1.01
CA PRO A 64 12.13 -5.07 -1.73
C PRO A 64 12.16 -4.81 -3.24
N GLY A 65 10.99 -4.70 -3.89
CA GLY A 65 10.92 -4.44 -5.33
C GLY A 65 11.56 -3.13 -5.76
N ILE A 66 11.44 -2.06 -4.96
CA ILE A 66 12.11 -0.78 -5.22
C ILE A 66 13.63 -0.95 -5.06
N ARG A 67 14.07 -1.62 -4.01
CA ARG A 67 15.51 -1.85 -3.77
C ARG A 67 16.15 -2.68 -4.87
N GLU A 68 15.45 -3.69 -5.37
CA GLU A 68 15.92 -4.50 -6.51
C GLU A 68 15.99 -3.67 -7.80
N GLN A 69 14.99 -2.83 -8.05
CA GLN A 69 14.91 -1.99 -9.25
C GLN A 69 16.08 -1.02 -9.35
N PHE A 70 16.47 -0.37 -8.27
CA PHE A 70 17.53 0.65 -8.27
C PHE A 70 18.90 0.10 -7.90
N GLY A 71 18.99 -1.00 -7.18
CA GLY A 71 20.19 -1.76 -6.87
C GLY A 71 21.12 -1.07 -5.87
N THR A 72 21.46 0.19 -6.08
CA THR A 72 22.41 0.95 -5.24
C THR A 72 21.80 2.23 -4.67
N PRO A 73 22.29 2.70 -3.50
CA PRO A 73 21.88 4.00 -2.95
C PRO A 73 22.10 5.17 -3.90
N ASP A 74 23.19 5.18 -4.68
CA ASP A 74 23.49 6.25 -5.62
C ASP A 74 22.49 6.31 -6.76
N ASN A 75 22.10 5.17 -7.32
CA ASN A 75 21.05 5.10 -8.34
C ASN A 75 19.71 5.56 -7.80
N PHE A 76 19.37 5.15 -6.59
CA PHE A 76 18.14 5.56 -5.92
C PHE A 76 18.12 7.09 -5.69
N MET A 77 19.17 7.67 -5.16
CA MET A 77 19.28 9.11 -4.94
C MET A 77 19.26 9.92 -6.25
N ARG A 78 19.86 9.39 -7.32
CA ARG A 78 19.80 10.03 -8.64
C ARG A 78 18.36 10.10 -9.15
N MET A 79 17.62 8.99 -9.07
CA MET A 79 16.20 8.92 -9.45
C MET A 79 15.37 9.92 -8.65
N VAL A 80 15.59 10.01 -7.33
CA VAL A 80 14.86 10.96 -6.47
C VAL A 80 15.16 12.41 -6.87
N ARG A 81 16.41 12.76 -7.11
CA ARG A 81 16.78 14.13 -7.54
C ARG A 81 16.21 14.49 -8.90
N GLU A 82 16.18 13.56 -9.84
CA GLU A 82 15.74 13.82 -11.21
C GLU A 82 14.21 13.81 -11.34
N GLY A 83 13.51 12.91 -10.67
CA GLY A 83 12.08 12.71 -10.83
C GLY A 83 11.21 13.15 -9.65
N TYR A 84 11.80 13.31 -8.47
CA TYR A 84 11.09 13.54 -7.22
C TYR A 84 11.68 14.69 -6.39
N GLY A 85 12.29 15.65 -7.05
CA GLY A 85 12.96 16.78 -6.39
C GLY A 85 12.07 17.56 -5.44
N ALA A 86 10.76 17.59 -5.68
CA ALA A 86 9.78 18.22 -4.79
C ALA A 86 9.77 17.62 -3.37
N LEU A 87 10.10 16.34 -3.21
CA LEU A 87 10.23 15.71 -1.89
C LEU A 87 11.41 16.28 -1.09
N LEU A 88 12.41 16.78 -1.78
CA LEU A 88 13.62 17.36 -1.18
C LEU A 88 13.47 18.85 -0.88
N THR A 89 12.69 19.57 -1.70
CA THR A 89 12.66 21.03 -1.72
C THR A 89 11.37 21.63 -1.17
N ALA A 90 10.34 20.83 -0.90
CA ALA A 90 9.09 21.32 -0.33
C ALA A 90 9.36 22.04 0.99
N ARG A 91 8.90 23.30 1.08
CA ARG A 91 9.03 24.13 2.30
C ARG A 91 8.03 23.73 3.40
N ARG A 92 6.87 23.18 2.98
CA ARG A 92 5.86 22.64 3.90
C ARG A 92 5.27 21.36 3.35
N THR A 93 4.92 20.48 4.25
CA THR A 93 4.26 19.21 3.92
C THR A 93 3.13 18.94 4.88
N GLN A 94 2.11 18.23 4.42
CA GLN A 94 0.96 17.87 5.22
C GLN A 94 0.44 16.51 4.76
N PHE A 95 0.35 15.55 5.67
CA PHE A 95 -0.37 14.32 5.38
C PHE A 95 -1.86 14.59 5.20
N LEU A 96 -2.41 14.09 4.11
CA LEU A 96 -3.85 14.06 3.88
C LEU A 96 -4.42 12.73 4.36
N GLU A 97 -5.73 12.56 4.25
CA GLU A 97 -6.38 11.31 4.62
C GLU A 97 -5.89 10.18 3.71
N GLY A 98 -5.44 9.09 4.34
CA GLY A 98 -5.04 7.88 3.63
C GLY A 98 -6.24 7.05 3.22
N ALA A 99 -6.06 6.21 2.21
CA ALA A 99 -7.12 5.34 1.70
C ALA A 99 -6.59 3.94 1.38
N VAL A 100 -7.47 2.96 1.52
CA VAL A 100 -7.28 1.62 0.95
C VAL A 100 -8.17 1.54 -0.27
N ILE A 101 -7.57 1.45 -1.45
CA ILE A 101 -8.25 1.41 -2.75
C ILE A 101 -7.96 0.06 -3.37
N GLU A 102 -9.03 -0.75 -3.48
CA GLU A 102 -8.90 -2.17 -3.80
C GLU A 102 -7.92 -2.80 -2.78
N ASP A 103 -6.79 -3.28 -3.08
CA ASP A 103 -5.81 -3.81 -2.11
C ASP A 103 -4.61 -2.89 -1.90
N ALA A 104 -4.63 -1.70 -2.51
CA ALA A 104 -3.54 -0.74 -2.41
C ALA A 104 -3.74 0.23 -1.24
N VAL A 105 -2.75 0.31 -0.37
CA VAL A 105 -2.71 1.29 0.72
C VAL A 105 -1.99 2.53 0.22
N VAL A 106 -2.69 3.66 0.18
CA VAL A 106 -2.19 4.93 -0.35
C VAL A 106 -2.23 6.01 0.71
N GLN A 107 -1.08 6.64 0.98
CA GLN A 107 -0.95 7.79 1.87
C GLN A 107 -0.56 9.02 1.06
N PRO A 108 -1.49 9.98 0.88
CA PRO A 108 -1.17 11.23 0.21
C PRO A 108 -0.38 12.16 1.13
N LEU A 109 0.57 12.88 0.55
CA LEU A 109 1.33 13.94 1.19
C LEU A 109 1.27 15.20 0.33
N ARG A 110 0.66 16.24 0.85
CA ARG A 110 0.64 17.56 0.22
C ARG A 110 2.00 18.21 0.37
N LEU A 111 2.53 18.74 -0.74
CA LEU A 111 3.80 19.44 -0.81
C LEU A 111 3.55 20.88 -1.24
N VAL A 112 4.11 21.84 -0.51
CA VAL A 112 4.10 23.25 -0.91
C VAL A 112 5.54 23.67 -1.20
N LEU A 113 5.81 24.06 -2.43
CA LEU A 113 7.13 24.48 -2.88
C LEU A 113 7.40 25.95 -2.53
N ALA A 114 8.63 26.41 -2.76
CA ALA A 114 9.05 27.77 -2.44
C ALA A 114 8.28 28.85 -3.23
N ASP A 115 7.83 28.52 -4.45
CA ASP A 115 7.05 29.38 -5.33
C ASP A 115 5.53 29.25 -5.12
N ASP A 116 5.10 28.67 -3.99
CA ASP A 116 3.70 28.37 -3.64
C ASP A 116 3.01 27.30 -4.51
N THR A 117 3.72 26.67 -5.44
CA THR A 117 3.19 25.52 -6.17
C THR A 117 2.79 24.42 -5.19
N VAL A 118 1.59 23.86 -5.37
CA VAL A 118 1.08 22.76 -4.55
C VAL A 118 1.03 21.47 -5.35
N LEU A 119 1.72 20.46 -4.84
CA LEU A 119 1.74 19.12 -5.40
C LEU A 119 1.21 18.13 -4.38
N VAL A 120 0.85 16.94 -4.82
CA VAL A 120 0.52 15.81 -3.94
C VAL A 120 1.39 14.63 -4.33
N ALA A 121 2.13 14.11 -3.36
CA ALA A 121 2.82 12.85 -3.48
C ALA A 121 1.91 11.72 -2.97
N LEU A 122 1.62 10.76 -3.83
CA LEU A 122 0.84 9.57 -3.49
C LEU A 122 1.80 8.43 -3.19
N TYR A 123 1.97 8.11 -1.92
CA TYR A 123 2.80 6.99 -1.47
C TYR A 123 1.99 5.71 -1.44
N GLN A 124 2.39 4.72 -2.23
CA GLN A 124 1.88 3.36 -2.11
C GLN A 124 2.69 2.62 -1.06
N MET A 125 1.99 2.04 -0.10
CA MET A 125 2.59 1.38 1.05
C MET A 125 2.36 -0.12 1.01
N GLN A 126 3.35 -0.88 1.48
CA GLN A 126 3.28 -2.34 1.57
C GLN A 126 3.69 -2.80 2.96
N LYS A 127 2.84 -3.58 3.60
CA LYS A 127 3.16 -4.23 4.86
C LYS A 127 4.01 -5.47 4.60
N GLN A 128 5.14 -5.55 5.29
CA GLN A 128 6.05 -6.68 5.16
C GLN A 128 5.64 -7.84 6.08
N PRO A 129 6.16 -9.07 5.85
CA PRO A 129 5.86 -10.21 6.71
C PRO A 129 6.20 -10.00 8.19
N ASN A 130 7.21 -9.15 8.48
CA ASN A 130 7.57 -8.77 9.85
C ASN A 130 6.66 -7.71 10.49
N GLY A 131 5.60 -7.29 9.78
CA GLY A 131 4.65 -6.28 10.24
C GLY A 131 5.07 -4.83 10.00
N GLN A 132 6.26 -4.57 9.49
CA GLN A 132 6.73 -3.22 9.18
C GLN A 132 6.20 -2.73 7.83
N TRP A 133 5.88 -1.44 7.76
CA TRP A 133 5.50 -0.79 6.51
C TRP A 133 6.74 -0.37 5.71
N ARG A 134 6.63 -0.47 4.38
CA ARG A 134 7.64 -0.01 3.42
C ARG A 134 6.97 0.72 2.27
N ILE A 135 7.71 1.63 1.66
CA ILE A 135 7.25 2.39 0.50
C ILE A 135 7.45 1.52 -0.74
N ALA A 136 6.33 1.18 -1.41
CA ALA A 136 6.32 0.37 -2.62
C ALA A 136 6.28 1.20 -3.90
N GLY A 137 5.97 2.49 -3.79
CA GLY A 137 5.94 3.43 -4.91
C GLY A 137 5.58 4.83 -4.47
N CYS A 138 5.83 5.79 -5.33
CA CYS A 138 5.42 7.16 -5.15
C CYS A 138 5.11 7.79 -6.51
N LEU A 139 4.04 8.55 -6.58
CA LEU A 139 3.66 9.35 -7.73
C LEU A 139 3.46 10.80 -7.27
N ILE A 140 4.08 11.77 -7.96
CA ILE A 140 3.83 13.19 -7.71
C ILE A 140 2.94 13.75 -8.79
N ALA A 141 1.85 14.38 -8.40
CA ALA A 141 0.89 15.00 -9.28
C ALA A 141 0.55 16.44 -8.85
N PRO A 142 0.13 17.32 -9.77
CA PRO A 142 -0.43 18.61 -9.39
C PRO A 142 -1.63 18.43 -8.46
N SER A 143 -1.76 19.32 -7.46
CA SER A 143 -2.95 19.35 -6.63
C SER A 143 -4.09 19.99 -7.42
N THR A 144 -5.22 19.29 -7.53
CA THR A 144 -6.45 19.84 -8.13
C THR A 144 -7.22 20.75 -7.18
N VAL A 145 -6.83 20.78 -5.90
CA VAL A 145 -7.43 21.65 -4.89
C VAL A 145 -6.71 22.98 -4.92
N GLN A 146 -7.29 23.95 -5.64
CA GLN A 146 -6.90 25.34 -5.48
C GLN A 146 -7.25 25.79 -4.07
N SER A 147 -6.26 26.35 -3.36
CA SER A 147 -6.52 27.01 -2.09
C SER A 147 -7.41 28.24 -2.36
N THR A 148 -8.68 28.16 -1.96
CA THR A 148 -9.52 29.34 -1.78
C THR A 148 -9.12 30.06 -0.51
#